data_612afd81a460d8f94150351c9e46fe03
#
_entry.id   612afd81a460d8f94150351c9e46fe03
#
_cell.length_a   1.000
_cell.length_b   1.000
_cell.length_c   1.000
_cell.angle_alpha   90.00
_cell.angle_beta   90.00
_cell.angle_gamma   90.00
#
_symmetry.space_group_name_H-M   'P 1'
#
loop_
_entity.id
_entity.type
_entity.pdbx_description
1 polymer ?
#
loop_
_entity_poly.entity_id
_entity_poly.type
_entity_poly.pdbx_seq_one_letter_code
_entity_poly.pdbx_strand_id
1 'polypeptide(L)'
;MQTVADRPEAPTAIRTDLGAIFVSLELSRSTWLITSLWPGGGEKMSNQVVRGGDVAELLERFARLREKARARTGKVFPFVVIQEAGLDGFWIDRALQNEGIESHVVDPASIATSRRRRRAKTDGIDGEALVRALLAYKRGEPRVCAMVKAPTPEEEDRRRLCRERKVLIGERVQHVNRVKGLLFSQGISGYEPLRRDRRERLDTLQTGDGRLLPDHLKAQVCRELDRLELLLEQIKAVEAERDVLLAAQQVAAPAAMLLDIKGIGPEFAAILWSEGLFRHFDNRRQVASYAGLAPTPWQSGSVDREQGVSKAGNPRLRTTLIQLAWLWLRHQRQSALALWFEERVRRNGGRLKKTTIVALARKLLVALWKYVTAGVVIEGAVMKRT
;
A
#
# COMPACT_ATOMS: atom_id res chain seq x y z
N MET A 1 -10.22 47.30 41.21
CA MET A 1 -10.93 47.20 39.95
C MET A 1 -10.09 46.37 39.00
N GLN A 2 -10.41 45.08 38.87
CA GLN A 2 -9.73 44.20 37.92
C GLN A 2 -10.40 44.37 36.54
N THR A 3 -9.61 44.74 35.56
CA THR A 3 -10.02 44.82 34.14
C THR A 3 -10.37 43.41 33.65
N VAL A 4 -11.61 43.23 33.27
CA VAL A 4 -12.11 42.03 32.56
C VAL A 4 -11.33 41.95 31.24
N ALA A 5 -10.50 40.93 31.07
CA ALA A 5 -9.79 40.66 29.80
C ALA A 5 -10.83 40.41 28.71
N ASP A 6 -10.78 41.23 27.68
CA ASP A 6 -11.56 41.10 26.45
C ASP A 6 -11.35 39.71 25.87
N ARG A 7 -12.33 38.81 26.00
CA ARG A 7 -12.35 37.55 25.26
C ARG A 7 -12.71 37.92 23.83
N PRO A 8 -11.87 37.58 22.84
CA PRO A 8 -12.26 37.78 21.46
C PRO A 8 -13.58 37.05 21.19
N GLU A 9 -14.57 37.77 20.66
CA GLU A 9 -15.84 37.19 20.23
C GLU A 9 -15.54 36.04 19.27
N ALA A 10 -16.21 34.90 19.50
CA ALA A 10 -16.11 33.77 18.61
C ALA A 10 -16.59 34.19 17.21
N PRO A 11 -15.84 33.94 16.13
CA PRO A 11 -16.23 34.33 14.79
C PRO A 11 -17.61 33.73 14.49
N THR A 12 -18.52 34.56 13.97
CA THR A 12 -19.87 34.16 13.57
C THR A 12 -19.71 33.06 12.49
N ALA A 13 -20.02 31.81 12.84
CA ALA A 13 -19.93 30.71 11.91
C ALA A 13 -20.98 30.88 10.81
N ILE A 14 -20.56 30.91 9.56
CA ILE A 14 -21.49 30.78 8.42
C ILE A 14 -22.01 29.34 8.50
N ARG A 15 -23.24 29.19 8.98
CA ARG A 15 -23.94 27.91 9.01
C ARG A 15 -24.34 27.54 7.58
N THR A 16 -23.59 26.62 7.00
CA THR A 16 -24.06 25.87 5.85
C THR A 16 -24.97 24.76 6.37
N ASP A 17 -26.23 24.75 5.93
CA ASP A 17 -27.16 23.67 6.28
C ASP A 17 -26.55 22.33 5.84
N LEU A 18 -26.44 21.42 6.79
CA LEU A 18 -25.97 20.07 6.49
C LEU A 18 -27.04 19.35 5.69
N GLY A 19 -26.75 19.03 4.43
CA GLY A 19 -27.66 18.27 3.55
C GLY A 19 -27.67 16.76 3.81
N ALA A 20 -26.83 16.25 4.76
CA ALA A 20 -26.68 14.84 5.05
C ALA A 20 -26.24 14.62 6.51
N ILE A 21 -26.31 13.38 6.97
CA ILE A 21 -25.65 12.90 8.20
C ILE A 21 -24.26 12.42 7.82
N PHE A 22 -23.24 13.10 8.33
CA PHE A 22 -21.84 12.77 8.08
C PHE A 22 -21.30 11.87 9.17
N VAL A 23 -20.65 10.77 8.78
CA VAL A 23 -20.17 9.75 9.70
C VAL A 23 -18.73 9.35 9.33
N SER A 24 -17.86 9.20 10.33
CA SER A 24 -16.62 8.47 10.17
C SER A 24 -16.66 7.15 10.92
N LEU A 25 -15.98 6.17 10.37
CA LEU A 25 -15.76 4.85 10.97
C LEU A 25 -14.29 4.66 11.25
N GLU A 26 -13.93 4.51 12.53
CA GLU A 26 -12.64 4.03 12.98
C GLU A 26 -12.74 2.55 13.28
N LEU A 27 -12.08 1.73 12.47
CA LEU A 27 -12.25 0.29 12.42
C LEU A 27 -11.17 -0.41 13.24
N SER A 28 -11.58 -1.29 14.15
CA SER A 28 -10.70 -2.22 14.83
C SER A 28 -11.29 -3.63 14.82
N ARG A 29 -10.51 -4.60 15.22
CA ARG A 29 -10.98 -6.00 15.24
C ARG A 29 -12.11 -6.25 16.23
N SER A 30 -12.12 -5.53 17.34
CA SER A 30 -13.07 -5.73 18.44
C SER A 30 -14.22 -4.74 18.43
N THR A 31 -13.95 -3.50 18.06
CA THR A 31 -14.92 -2.42 18.14
C THR A 31 -14.76 -1.44 16.99
N TRP A 32 -15.85 -0.85 16.55
CA TRP A 32 -15.87 0.26 15.61
C TRP A 32 -16.38 1.50 16.30
N LEU A 33 -15.62 2.59 16.20
CA LEU A 33 -16.04 3.89 16.68
C LEU A 33 -16.75 4.65 15.54
N ILE A 34 -17.98 5.07 15.80
CA ILE A 34 -18.81 5.88 14.91
C ILE A 34 -18.74 7.30 15.42
N THR A 35 -18.11 8.21 14.68
CA THR A 35 -18.17 9.64 14.96
C THR A 35 -19.14 10.30 13.97
N SER A 36 -20.15 11.00 14.46
CA SER A 36 -21.20 11.55 13.59
C SER A 36 -21.47 13.03 13.83
N LEU A 37 -21.77 13.74 12.74
CA LEU A 37 -22.30 15.10 12.70
C LEU A 37 -23.60 15.09 11.90
N TRP A 38 -24.68 15.57 12.50
CA TRP A 38 -26.00 15.45 11.91
C TRP A 38 -26.82 16.74 12.05
N PRO A 39 -27.76 17.02 11.10
CA PRO A 39 -28.60 18.20 11.13
C PRO A 39 -29.48 18.26 12.40
N GLY A 40 -29.46 19.40 13.09
CA GLY A 40 -30.19 19.58 14.35
C GLY A 40 -29.43 19.08 15.59
N GLY A 41 -28.24 18.47 15.45
CA GLY A 41 -27.40 18.02 16.57
C GLY A 41 -26.49 19.10 17.19
N GLY A 42 -26.46 20.30 16.57
CA GLY A 42 -25.49 21.35 16.92
C GLY A 42 -24.13 21.13 16.26
N GLU A 43 -23.08 21.81 16.75
CA GLU A 43 -21.73 21.75 16.21
C GLU A 43 -20.89 20.60 16.82
N LYS A 44 -21.37 19.98 17.89
CA LYS A 44 -20.66 18.92 18.60
C LYS A 44 -20.88 17.57 17.92
N MET A 45 -19.79 16.92 17.53
CA MET A 45 -19.83 15.55 17.03
C MET A 45 -20.15 14.57 18.14
N SER A 46 -20.91 13.53 17.84
CA SER A 46 -21.26 12.46 18.78
C SER A 46 -20.51 11.19 18.45
N ASN A 47 -20.05 10.51 19.51
CA ASN A 47 -19.31 9.25 19.41
C ASN A 47 -20.18 8.10 19.93
N GLN A 48 -20.21 6.99 19.18
CA GLN A 48 -20.89 5.75 19.56
C GLN A 48 -19.96 4.59 19.19
N VAL A 49 -20.07 3.50 19.94
CA VAL A 49 -19.30 2.29 19.70
C VAL A 49 -20.23 1.15 19.34
N VAL A 50 -19.84 0.35 18.34
CA VAL A 50 -20.47 -0.91 17.98
C VAL A 50 -19.42 -2.02 17.98
N ARG A 51 -19.87 -3.26 18.02
CA ARG A 51 -18.98 -4.40 17.94
C ARG A 51 -18.32 -4.46 16.55
N GLY A 52 -17.01 -4.77 16.51
CA GLY A 52 -16.28 -4.95 15.26
C GLY A 52 -16.85 -6.11 14.45
N GLY A 53 -17.17 -5.88 13.16
CA GLY A 53 -17.77 -6.84 12.26
C GLY A 53 -19.30 -6.88 12.27
N ASP A 54 -19.96 -6.20 13.20
CA ASP A 54 -21.43 -6.19 13.32
C ASP A 54 -22.05 -5.06 12.48
N VAL A 55 -22.28 -5.37 11.19
CA VAL A 55 -22.94 -4.42 10.27
C VAL A 55 -24.39 -4.18 10.64
N ALA A 56 -25.08 -5.18 11.21
CA ALA A 56 -26.47 -5.02 11.60
C ALA A 56 -26.60 -4.00 12.73
N GLU A 57 -25.76 -4.07 13.77
CA GLU A 57 -25.72 -3.08 14.84
C GLU A 57 -25.34 -1.68 14.30
N LEU A 58 -24.39 -1.61 13.34
CA LEU A 58 -24.01 -0.36 12.68
C LEU A 58 -25.22 0.30 12.00
N LEU A 59 -25.97 -0.46 11.21
CA LEU A 59 -27.16 0.03 10.50
C LEU A 59 -28.29 0.43 11.46
N GLU A 60 -28.48 -0.28 12.57
CA GLU A 60 -29.39 0.14 13.64
C GLU A 60 -28.99 1.49 14.25
N ARG A 61 -27.69 1.71 14.51
CA ARG A 61 -27.20 3.02 14.99
C ARG A 61 -27.49 4.13 13.97
N PHE A 62 -27.30 3.85 12.69
CA PHE A 62 -27.65 4.78 11.62
C PHE A 62 -29.16 5.09 11.61
N ALA A 63 -30.00 4.07 11.69
CA ALA A 63 -31.46 4.28 11.77
C ALA A 63 -31.84 5.21 12.95
N ARG A 64 -31.28 4.95 14.13
CA ARG A 64 -31.51 5.81 15.33
C ARG A 64 -31.03 7.25 15.13
N LEU A 65 -29.88 7.45 14.45
CA LEU A 65 -29.39 8.80 14.12
C LEU A 65 -30.31 9.52 13.13
N ARG A 66 -30.84 8.81 12.12
CA ARG A 66 -31.78 9.33 11.15
C ARG A 66 -33.09 9.77 11.83
N GLU A 67 -33.61 8.96 12.74
CA GLU A 67 -34.86 9.33 13.49
C GLU A 67 -34.63 10.53 14.41
N LYS A 68 -33.44 10.62 15.07
CA LYS A 68 -33.12 11.83 15.87
C LYS A 68 -33.03 13.08 15.01
N ALA A 69 -32.43 13.00 13.83
CA ALA A 69 -32.37 14.14 12.91
C ALA A 69 -33.78 14.52 12.42
N ARG A 70 -34.62 13.53 12.05
CA ARG A 70 -35.98 13.72 11.65
C ARG A 70 -36.83 14.38 12.75
N ALA A 71 -36.73 13.89 13.98
CA ALA A 71 -37.47 14.43 15.11
C ALA A 71 -37.16 15.92 15.39
N ARG A 72 -35.90 16.34 15.13
CA ARG A 72 -35.49 17.74 15.37
C ARG A 72 -35.69 18.68 14.20
N THR A 73 -35.70 18.18 12.98
CA THR A 73 -35.71 19.02 11.77
C THR A 73 -36.94 18.83 10.90
N GLY A 74 -37.73 17.78 11.15
CA GLY A 74 -38.86 17.38 10.30
C GLY A 74 -38.45 16.74 8.96
N LYS A 75 -37.11 16.58 8.69
CA LYS A 75 -36.59 16.10 7.39
C LYS A 75 -35.85 14.80 7.55
N VAL A 76 -35.86 14.00 6.49
CA VAL A 76 -35.01 12.77 6.38
C VAL A 76 -33.74 13.10 5.62
N PHE A 77 -32.59 12.66 6.13
CA PHE A 77 -31.29 12.94 5.55
C PHE A 77 -30.59 11.66 5.10
N PRO A 78 -29.88 11.69 3.97
CA PRO A 78 -28.99 10.60 3.58
C PRO A 78 -27.76 10.53 4.49
N PHE A 79 -27.10 9.37 4.50
CA PHE A 79 -25.79 9.21 5.14
C PHE A 79 -24.68 9.41 4.12
N VAL A 80 -23.61 10.05 4.57
CA VAL A 80 -22.32 10.08 3.88
C VAL A 80 -21.26 9.61 4.85
N VAL A 81 -20.61 8.50 4.53
CA VAL A 81 -19.68 7.79 5.43
C VAL A 81 -18.26 7.90 4.91
N ILE A 82 -17.29 8.00 5.81
CA ILE A 82 -15.86 7.94 5.51
C ILE A 82 -15.15 6.95 6.42
N GLN A 83 -14.22 6.17 5.86
CA GLN A 83 -13.31 5.31 6.59
C GLN A 83 -11.90 5.41 6.02
N GLU A 84 -10.87 5.09 6.81
CA GLU A 84 -9.51 5.01 6.31
C GLU A 84 -9.26 3.73 5.52
N ALA A 85 -8.42 3.82 4.48
CA ALA A 85 -7.88 2.65 3.81
C ALA A 85 -6.90 1.93 4.75
N GLY A 86 -7.27 0.75 5.23
CA GLY A 86 -6.53 0.01 6.24
C GLY A 86 -6.47 -1.50 5.98
N LEU A 87 -6.16 -2.24 7.04
CA LEU A 87 -6.10 -3.71 7.04
C LEU A 87 -7.47 -4.37 6.91
N ASP A 88 -8.52 -3.65 7.24
CA ASP A 88 -9.91 -4.12 7.19
C ASP A 88 -10.42 -4.32 5.76
N GLY A 89 -9.69 -3.80 4.77
CA GLY A 89 -10.05 -3.93 3.35
C GLY A 89 -11.21 -3.00 2.95
N PHE A 90 -11.96 -3.42 1.93
CA PHE A 90 -13.02 -2.58 1.33
C PHE A 90 -14.42 -3.19 1.47
N TRP A 91 -14.56 -4.27 2.21
CA TRP A 91 -15.85 -4.98 2.32
C TRP A 91 -16.93 -4.15 3.02
N ILE A 92 -16.54 -3.31 4.01
CA ILE A 92 -17.47 -2.42 4.72
C ILE A 92 -17.99 -1.33 3.76
N ASP A 93 -17.10 -0.74 2.97
CA ASP A 93 -17.46 0.22 1.94
C ASP A 93 -18.50 -0.36 0.98
N ARG A 94 -18.28 -1.57 0.48
CA ARG A 94 -19.24 -2.30 -0.38
C ARG A 94 -20.55 -2.61 0.34
N ALA A 95 -20.48 -3.03 1.62
CA ALA A 95 -21.69 -3.31 2.40
C ALA A 95 -22.55 -2.06 2.57
N LEU A 96 -21.95 -0.91 2.87
CA LEU A 96 -22.67 0.36 2.98
C LEU A 96 -23.25 0.82 1.64
N GLN A 97 -22.53 0.67 0.54
CA GLN A 97 -23.03 1.00 -0.80
C GLN A 97 -24.22 0.11 -1.20
N ASN A 98 -24.20 -1.18 -0.84
CA ASN A 98 -25.33 -2.09 -1.07
C ASN A 98 -26.61 -1.66 -0.31
N GLU A 99 -26.45 -1.00 0.84
CA GLU A 99 -27.54 -0.40 1.61
C GLU A 99 -27.96 1.01 1.11
N GLY A 100 -27.41 1.44 -0.04
CA GLY A 100 -27.69 2.75 -0.62
C GLY A 100 -27.06 3.92 0.15
N ILE A 101 -26.05 3.64 0.97
CA ILE A 101 -25.31 4.64 1.74
C ILE A 101 -24.09 5.10 0.93
N GLU A 102 -23.95 6.41 0.76
CA GLU A 102 -22.75 6.99 0.15
C GLU A 102 -21.54 6.75 1.05
N SER A 103 -20.58 5.95 0.60
CA SER A 103 -19.39 5.58 1.36
C SER A 103 -18.12 5.97 0.62
N HIS A 104 -17.15 6.48 1.36
CA HIS A 104 -15.84 6.92 0.88
C HIS A 104 -14.73 6.27 1.67
N VAL A 105 -13.69 5.83 0.97
CA VAL A 105 -12.45 5.35 1.58
C VAL A 105 -11.36 6.39 1.33
N VAL A 106 -10.67 6.84 2.36
CA VAL A 106 -9.63 7.87 2.26
C VAL A 106 -8.23 7.29 2.50
N ASP A 107 -7.23 7.82 1.81
CA ASP A 107 -5.82 7.54 2.12
C ASP A 107 -5.45 8.29 3.42
N PRO A 108 -5.15 7.57 4.52
CA PRO A 108 -4.80 8.21 5.80
C PRO A 108 -3.59 9.14 5.71
N ALA A 109 -2.65 8.84 4.81
CA ALA A 109 -1.48 9.68 4.60
C ALA A 109 -1.79 11.04 3.94
N SER A 110 -2.99 11.19 3.37
CA SER A 110 -3.43 12.43 2.71
C SER A 110 -4.11 13.42 3.65
N ILE A 111 -4.51 12.98 4.85
CA ILE A 111 -5.21 13.83 5.83
C ILE A 111 -4.21 14.67 6.60
N ALA A 112 -4.47 15.97 6.66
CA ALA A 112 -3.60 16.89 7.39
C ALA A 112 -3.74 16.68 8.90
N THR A 113 -2.66 16.25 9.55
CA THR A 113 -2.60 16.12 11.01
C THR A 113 -2.11 17.42 11.67
N SER A 114 -2.82 17.87 12.72
CA SER A 114 -2.42 19.05 13.48
C SER A 114 -1.08 18.84 14.17
N ARG A 115 -0.11 19.75 13.96
CA ARG A 115 1.22 19.70 14.60
C ARG A 115 1.13 19.73 16.14
N ARG A 116 0.14 20.40 16.72
CA ARG A 116 -0.05 20.49 18.18
C ARG A 116 -0.58 19.18 18.79
N ARG A 117 -1.28 18.35 18.01
CA ARG A 117 -1.91 17.09 18.44
C ARG A 117 -1.09 15.84 18.14
N ARG A 118 0.13 15.96 17.60
CA ARG A 118 0.98 14.81 17.23
C ARG A 118 1.29 13.83 18.38
N ARG A 119 1.14 14.25 19.62
CA ARG A 119 1.40 13.41 20.82
C ARG A 119 0.13 12.80 21.45
N ALA A 120 -1.05 13.28 21.10
CA ALA A 120 -2.31 12.75 21.58
C ALA A 120 -3.02 12.03 20.41
N LYS A 121 -3.01 10.71 20.43
CA LYS A 121 -3.75 9.87 19.48
C LYS A 121 -4.87 9.17 20.24
N THR A 122 -6.12 9.45 19.88
CA THR A 122 -7.28 8.72 20.34
C THR A 122 -8.22 8.57 19.15
N ASP A 123 -8.91 7.43 19.07
CA ASP A 123 -9.84 7.14 17.98
C ASP A 123 -10.91 8.24 17.80
N GLY A 124 -11.33 8.88 18.91
CA GLY A 124 -12.26 10.01 18.84
C GLY A 124 -11.69 11.25 18.14
N ILE A 125 -10.40 11.56 18.33
CA ILE A 125 -9.74 12.68 17.63
C ILE A 125 -9.58 12.37 16.14
N ASP A 126 -9.23 11.13 15.81
CA ASP A 126 -9.05 10.69 14.44
C ASP A 126 -10.43 10.65 13.72
N GLY A 127 -11.48 10.16 14.39
CA GLY A 127 -12.86 10.18 13.87
C GLY A 127 -13.38 11.60 13.58
N GLU A 128 -13.16 12.57 14.48
CA GLU A 128 -13.51 13.96 14.22
C GLU A 128 -12.73 14.56 13.03
N ALA A 129 -11.45 14.22 12.90
CA ALA A 129 -10.62 14.69 11.78
C ALA A 129 -11.14 14.14 10.44
N LEU A 130 -11.56 12.88 10.41
CA LEU A 130 -12.17 12.24 9.26
C LEU A 130 -13.48 12.91 8.85
N VAL A 131 -14.39 13.18 9.81
CA VAL A 131 -15.64 13.90 9.52
C VAL A 131 -15.38 15.29 8.95
N ARG A 132 -14.39 16.02 9.49
CA ARG A 132 -14.01 17.35 8.95
C ARG A 132 -13.43 17.25 7.55
N ALA A 133 -12.60 16.25 7.28
CA ALA A 133 -12.06 16.01 5.94
C ALA A 133 -13.18 15.67 4.94
N LEU A 134 -14.14 14.84 5.35
CA LEU A 134 -15.32 14.49 4.53
C LEU A 134 -16.17 15.72 4.20
N LEU A 135 -16.44 16.56 5.19
CA LEU A 135 -17.21 17.81 4.99
C LEU A 135 -16.51 18.75 3.99
N ALA A 136 -15.21 18.94 4.16
CA ALA A 136 -14.43 19.79 3.26
C ALA A 136 -14.38 19.20 1.84
N TYR A 137 -14.23 17.87 1.72
CA TYR A 137 -14.31 17.17 0.44
C TYR A 137 -15.67 17.36 -0.25
N LYS A 138 -16.78 17.17 0.47
CA LYS A 138 -18.14 17.33 -0.05
C LYS A 138 -18.47 18.79 -0.43
N ARG A 139 -17.81 19.77 0.16
CA ARG A 139 -17.87 21.18 -0.26
C ARG A 139 -17.03 21.50 -1.49
N GLY A 140 -16.27 20.52 -2.01
CA GLY A 140 -15.40 20.71 -3.17
C GLY A 140 -14.10 21.45 -2.85
N GLU A 141 -13.69 21.52 -1.59
CA GLU A 141 -12.42 22.16 -1.22
C GLU A 141 -11.24 21.39 -1.83
N PRO A 142 -10.33 22.08 -2.55
CA PRO A 142 -9.25 21.38 -3.23
C PRO A 142 -8.17 20.88 -2.24
N ARG A 143 -7.63 19.69 -2.52
CA ARG A 143 -6.47 19.13 -1.81
C ARG A 143 -6.67 18.83 -0.32
N VAL A 144 -7.90 18.62 0.11
CA VAL A 144 -8.22 18.29 1.52
C VAL A 144 -7.76 16.89 1.87
N CYS A 145 -8.08 15.93 1.02
CA CYS A 145 -7.69 14.52 1.18
C CYS A 145 -7.69 13.82 -0.18
N ALA A 146 -7.15 12.62 -0.23
CA ALA A 146 -7.17 11.75 -1.41
C ALA A 146 -8.12 10.58 -1.16
N MET A 147 -9.27 10.56 -1.84
CA MET A 147 -10.16 9.41 -1.79
C MET A 147 -9.56 8.25 -2.58
N VAL A 148 -9.66 7.06 -2.01
CA VAL A 148 -9.20 5.80 -2.61
C VAL A 148 -10.40 5.18 -3.32
N LYS A 149 -10.29 4.94 -4.61
CA LYS A 149 -11.26 4.11 -5.31
C LYS A 149 -11.10 2.68 -4.82
N ALA A 150 -12.13 2.13 -4.19
CA ALA A 150 -12.15 0.73 -3.79
C ALA A 150 -11.95 -0.16 -5.02
N PRO A 151 -11.06 -1.16 -4.96
CA PRO A 151 -10.92 -2.15 -6.02
C PRO A 151 -12.15 -3.05 -6.06
N THR A 152 -12.43 -3.67 -7.20
CA THR A 152 -13.43 -4.72 -7.27
C THR A 152 -12.98 -5.96 -6.47
N PRO A 153 -13.90 -6.88 -6.06
CA PRO A 153 -13.51 -8.13 -5.41
C PRO A 153 -12.47 -8.92 -6.21
N GLU A 154 -12.61 -8.97 -7.54
CA GLU A 154 -11.69 -9.68 -8.43
C GLU A 154 -10.31 -8.99 -8.50
N GLU A 155 -10.27 -7.65 -8.44
CA GLU A 155 -9.03 -6.90 -8.36
C GLU A 155 -8.33 -7.09 -7.02
N GLU A 156 -9.09 -7.22 -5.91
CA GLU A 156 -8.53 -7.57 -4.61
C GLU A 156 -7.96 -8.98 -4.61
N ASP A 157 -8.69 -9.92 -5.17
CA ASP A 157 -8.30 -11.32 -5.19
C ASP A 157 -7.03 -11.55 -6.01
N ARG A 158 -6.94 -10.97 -7.19
CA ARG A 158 -5.73 -11.04 -8.03
C ARG A 158 -4.44 -10.59 -7.32
N ARG A 159 -4.53 -9.67 -6.36
CA ARG A 159 -3.37 -9.22 -5.57
C ARG A 159 -2.85 -10.30 -4.64
N ARG A 160 -3.70 -11.27 -4.24
CA ARG A 160 -3.35 -12.30 -3.26
C ARG A 160 -2.17 -13.12 -3.71
N LEU A 161 -2.16 -13.58 -4.95
CA LEU A 161 -1.07 -14.41 -5.50
C LEU A 161 0.31 -13.76 -5.35
N CYS A 162 0.45 -12.49 -5.75
CA CYS A 162 1.73 -11.78 -5.60
C CYS A 162 2.08 -11.50 -4.13
N ARG A 163 1.08 -11.33 -3.27
CA ARG A 163 1.27 -11.06 -1.85
C ARG A 163 1.66 -12.33 -1.11
N GLU A 164 0.99 -13.43 -1.37
CA GLU A 164 1.29 -14.75 -0.84
C GLU A 164 2.68 -15.21 -1.26
N ARG A 165 3.01 -15.14 -2.56
CA ARG A 165 4.35 -15.45 -3.04
C ARG A 165 5.43 -14.68 -2.27
N LYS A 166 5.21 -13.40 -1.98
CA LYS A 166 6.18 -12.60 -1.21
C LYS A 166 6.36 -13.12 0.21
N VAL A 167 5.29 -13.56 0.86
CA VAL A 167 5.36 -14.17 2.20
C VAL A 167 6.15 -15.48 2.13
N LEU A 168 5.78 -16.39 1.23
CA LEU A 168 6.46 -17.67 1.03
C LEU A 168 7.96 -17.51 0.72
N ILE A 169 8.34 -16.52 -0.10
CA ILE A 169 9.76 -16.20 -0.34
C ILE A 169 10.46 -15.73 0.94
N GLY A 170 9.78 -14.92 1.76
CA GLY A 170 10.30 -14.49 3.06
C GLY A 170 10.57 -15.67 4.00
N GLU A 171 9.61 -16.58 4.12
CA GLU A 171 9.69 -17.80 4.92
C GLU A 171 10.81 -18.73 4.40
N ARG A 172 10.91 -18.91 3.08
CA ARG A 172 12.02 -19.64 2.46
C ARG A 172 13.38 -19.09 2.90
N VAL A 173 13.56 -17.77 2.86
CA VAL A 173 14.82 -17.13 3.29
C VAL A 173 15.06 -17.37 4.77
N GLN A 174 14.04 -17.34 5.62
CA GLN A 174 14.18 -17.62 7.06
C GLN A 174 14.63 -19.06 7.31
N HIS A 175 14.03 -20.06 6.65
CA HIS A 175 14.43 -21.47 6.79
C HIS A 175 15.84 -21.71 6.27
N VAL A 176 16.21 -21.14 5.11
CA VAL A 176 17.58 -21.21 4.57
C VAL A 176 18.60 -20.65 5.57
N ASN A 177 18.32 -19.46 6.12
CA ASN A 177 19.22 -18.83 7.08
C ASN A 177 19.30 -19.63 8.40
N ARG A 178 18.20 -20.22 8.85
CA ARG A 178 18.15 -21.05 10.06
C ARG A 178 19.00 -22.30 9.88
N VAL A 179 18.87 -23.03 8.77
CA VAL A 179 19.72 -24.18 8.45
C VAL A 179 21.20 -23.78 8.42
N LYS A 180 21.54 -22.72 7.70
CA LYS A 180 22.92 -22.22 7.65
C LYS A 180 23.44 -21.82 9.03
N GLY A 181 22.64 -21.17 9.87
CA GLY A 181 23.02 -20.79 11.23
C GLY A 181 23.25 -21.99 12.14
N LEU A 182 22.38 -23.00 12.09
CA LEU A 182 22.54 -24.25 12.85
C LEU A 182 23.86 -24.99 12.48
N LEU A 183 24.13 -25.09 11.20
CA LEU A 183 25.38 -25.74 10.72
C LEU A 183 26.60 -24.90 10.98
N PHE A 184 26.52 -23.57 10.89
CA PHE A 184 27.63 -22.67 11.21
C PHE A 184 28.08 -22.78 12.65
N SER A 185 27.19 -23.02 13.61
CA SER A 185 27.50 -23.26 15.02
C SER A 185 28.37 -24.55 15.24
N GLN A 186 28.43 -25.41 14.24
CA GLN A 186 29.29 -26.62 14.21
C GLN A 186 30.51 -26.49 13.29
N GLY A 187 30.86 -25.26 12.90
CA GLY A 187 32.00 -25.00 12.02
C GLY A 187 31.77 -25.29 10.53
N ILE A 188 30.51 -25.48 10.11
CA ILE A 188 30.15 -25.80 8.72
C ILE A 188 29.64 -24.56 8.03
N SER A 189 30.39 -24.03 7.03
CA SER A 189 30.02 -22.78 6.31
C SER A 189 29.57 -22.98 4.85
N GLY A 190 29.84 -24.11 4.25
CA GLY A 190 29.64 -24.34 2.80
C GLY A 190 28.34 -25.05 2.41
N TYR A 191 27.40 -25.20 3.31
CA TYR A 191 26.14 -25.88 3.02
C TYR A 191 25.11 -24.97 2.37
N GLU A 192 24.51 -25.42 1.24
CA GLU A 192 23.49 -24.70 0.48
C GLU A 192 22.14 -25.46 0.50
N PRO A 193 21.16 -25.02 1.34
CA PRO A 193 19.89 -25.72 1.53
C PRO A 193 19.00 -25.77 0.27
N LEU A 194 19.25 -24.93 -0.72
CA LEU A 194 18.48 -24.90 -1.98
C LEU A 194 19.01 -25.84 -3.07
N ARG A 195 20.15 -26.50 -2.86
CA ARG A 195 20.68 -27.46 -3.83
C ARG A 195 19.79 -28.71 -3.91
N ARG A 196 19.80 -29.38 -5.08
CA ARG A 196 19.01 -30.62 -5.28
C ARG A 196 19.54 -31.76 -4.42
N ASP A 197 20.84 -31.87 -4.24
CA ASP A 197 21.59 -32.90 -3.48
C ASP A 197 21.70 -32.55 -1.96
N ARG A 198 20.86 -31.62 -1.45
CA ARG A 198 20.97 -31.13 -0.07
C ARG A 198 20.87 -32.19 1.01
N ARG A 199 20.02 -33.22 0.81
CA ARG A 199 19.84 -34.30 1.79
C ARG A 199 21.06 -35.25 1.79
N GLU A 200 21.49 -35.69 0.62
CA GLU A 200 22.68 -36.55 0.47
C GLU A 200 23.90 -35.85 1.08
N ARG A 201 24.07 -34.57 0.82
CA ARG A 201 25.17 -33.78 1.42
C ARG A 201 25.03 -33.66 2.93
N LEU A 202 23.85 -33.56 3.48
CA LEU A 202 23.62 -33.50 4.93
C LEU A 202 24.11 -34.79 5.62
N ASP A 203 23.94 -35.95 4.98
CA ASP A 203 24.32 -37.25 5.52
C ASP A 203 25.85 -37.43 5.63
N THR A 204 26.60 -36.75 4.79
CA THR A 204 28.04 -36.80 4.73
C THR A 204 28.75 -35.67 5.44
N LEU A 205 28.01 -34.69 6.02
CA LEU A 205 28.61 -33.55 6.69
C LEU A 205 29.36 -33.96 7.97
N GLN A 206 30.51 -33.36 8.14
CA GLN A 206 31.29 -33.41 9.38
C GLN A 206 31.36 -32.00 10.00
N THR A 207 31.39 -31.97 11.33
CA THR A 207 31.62 -30.76 12.10
C THR A 207 33.03 -30.23 11.90
N GLY A 208 33.32 -29.00 12.26
CA GLY A 208 34.64 -28.39 12.15
C GLY A 208 35.76 -29.11 12.93
N ASP A 209 35.39 -29.94 13.91
CA ASP A 209 36.28 -30.80 14.70
C ASP A 209 36.31 -32.28 14.18
N GLY A 210 35.73 -32.55 12.99
CA GLY A 210 35.81 -33.82 12.30
C GLY A 210 34.82 -34.90 12.73
N ARG A 211 33.90 -34.61 13.62
CA ARG A 211 32.82 -35.53 14.05
C ARG A 211 31.64 -35.52 13.07
N LEU A 212 30.87 -36.60 13.08
CA LEU A 212 29.55 -36.59 12.42
C LEU A 212 28.62 -35.57 13.09
N LEU A 213 27.64 -35.08 12.35
CA LEU A 213 26.60 -34.20 12.92
C LEU A 213 25.89 -34.89 14.11
N PRO A 214 25.71 -34.19 15.25
CA PRO A 214 24.93 -34.72 16.36
C PRO A 214 23.49 -35.05 15.91
N ASP A 215 22.94 -36.19 16.37
CA ASP A 215 21.66 -36.73 15.93
C ASP A 215 20.50 -35.74 16.07
N HIS A 216 20.40 -35.02 17.18
CA HIS A 216 19.34 -34.04 17.40
C HIS A 216 19.47 -32.83 16.47
N LEU A 217 20.67 -32.38 16.18
CA LEU A 217 20.94 -31.31 15.23
C LEU A 217 20.58 -31.75 13.80
N LYS A 218 21.03 -32.95 13.41
CA LYS A 218 20.71 -33.52 12.10
C LYS A 218 19.19 -33.63 11.92
N ALA A 219 18.50 -34.17 12.93
CA ALA A 219 17.03 -34.25 12.93
C ALA A 219 16.36 -32.88 12.85
N GLN A 220 16.89 -31.84 13.53
CA GLN A 220 16.40 -30.48 13.44
C GLN A 220 16.58 -29.90 12.04
N VAL A 221 17.75 -30.08 11.44
CA VAL A 221 18.01 -29.64 10.07
C VAL A 221 17.09 -30.35 9.07
N CYS A 222 16.87 -31.67 9.23
CA CYS A 222 15.92 -32.42 8.39
C CYS A 222 14.52 -31.81 8.45
N ARG A 223 14.00 -31.49 9.63
CA ARG A 223 12.68 -30.84 9.78
C ARG A 223 12.62 -29.43 9.14
N GLU A 224 13.73 -28.69 9.15
CA GLU A 224 13.80 -27.39 8.44
C GLU A 224 13.84 -27.60 6.92
N LEU A 225 14.49 -28.65 6.43
CA LEU A 225 14.49 -29.03 5.01
C LEU A 225 13.09 -29.48 4.54
N ASP A 226 12.33 -30.24 5.37
CA ASP A 226 10.96 -30.63 5.05
C ASP A 226 10.06 -29.41 4.85
N ARG A 227 10.17 -28.41 5.75
CA ARG A 227 9.43 -27.13 5.61
C ARG A 227 9.86 -26.38 4.36
N LEU A 228 11.17 -26.33 4.08
CA LEU A 228 11.72 -25.67 2.91
C LEU A 228 11.22 -26.30 1.61
N GLU A 229 11.11 -27.62 1.55
CA GLU A 229 10.62 -28.36 0.38
C GLU A 229 9.14 -28.04 0.13
N LEU A 230 8.31 -28.08 1.17
CA LEU A 230 6.90 -27.66 1.08
C LEU A 230 6.76 -26.21 0.58
N LEU A 231 7.57 -25.29 1.11
CA LEU A 231 7.56 -23.89 0.66
C LEU A 231 7.95 -23.74 -0.81
N LEU A 232 8.92 -24.53 -1.29
CA LEU A 232 9.33 -24.49 -2.70
C LEU A 232 8.20 -24.99 -3.62
N GLU A 233 7.44 -26.00 -3.20
CA GLU A 233 6.26 -26.52 -3.93
C GLU A 233 5.14 -25.46 -3.96
N GLN A 234 4.83 -24.84 -2.82
CA GLN A 234 3.83 -23.79 -2.73
C GLN A 234 4.20 -22.56 -3.56
N ILE A 235 5.45 -22.13 -3.53
CA ILE A 235 5.94 -21.02 -4.38
C ILE A 235 5.72 -21.34 -5.86
N LYS A 236 6.06 -22.57 -6.28
CA LYS A 236 5.89 -23.02 -7.66
C LYS A 236 4.42 -23.05 -8.07
N ALA A 237 3.53 -23.52 -7.18
CA ALA A 237 2.09 -23.55 -7.43
C ALA A 237 1.51 -22.13 -7.62
N VAL A 238 1.82 -21.21 -6.70
CA VAL A 238 1.37 -19.81 -6.78
C VAL A 238 1.95 -19.10 -8.01
N GLU A 239 3.18 -19.40 -8.41
CA GLU A 239 3.79 -18.88 -9.65
C GLU A 239 3.08 -19.40 -10.90
N ALA A 240 2.71 -20.67 -10.93
CA ALA A 240 1.99 -21.26 -12.05
C ALA A 240 0.58 -20.65 -12.19
N GLU A 241 -0.15 -20.49 -11.08
CA GLU A 241 -1.47 -19.85 -11.07
C GLU A 241 -1.39 -18.39 -11.55
N ARG A 242 -0.41 -17.62 -11.07
CA ARG A 242 -0.14 -16.27 -11.56
C ARG A 242 0.11 -16.25 -13.06
N ASP A 243 0.91 -17.17 -13.57
CA ASP A 243 1.30 -17.20 -15.00
C ASP A 243 0.09 -17.57 -15.89
N VAL A 244 -0.81 -18.42 -15.41
CA VAL A 244 -2.10 -18.69 -16.09
C VAL A 244 -2.95 -17.42 -16.17
N LEU A 245 -3.05 -16.65 -15.08
CA LEU A 245 -3.79 -15.38 -15.09
C LEU A 245 -3.16 -14.35 -16.04
N LEU A 246 -1.83 -14.30 -16.14
CA LEU A 246 -1.15 -13.39 -17.05
C LEU A 246 -1.35 -13.79 -18.52
N ALA A 247 -1.51 -15.07 -18.82
CA ALA A 247 -1.76 -15.57 -20.15
C ALA A 247 -3.21 -15.38 -20.61
N ALA A 248 -4.17 -15.19 -19.71
CA ALA A 248 -5.58 -14.97 -20.02
C ALA A 248 -5.80 -13.60 -20.71
N GLN A 249 -5.93 -13.61 -22.03
CA GLN A 249 -5.92 -12.42 -22.89
C GLN A 249 -6.94 -11.33 -22.55
N GLN A 250 -8.12 -11.68 -22.04
CA GLN A 250 -9.18 -10.70 -21.78
C GLN A 250 -9.00 -9.87 -20.51
N VAL A 251 -8.28 -10.39 -19.52
CA VAL A 251 -8.14 -9.77 -18.19
C VAL A 251 -6.78 -9.06 -18.05
N ALA A 252 -5.80 -9.42 -18.86
CA ALA A 252 -4.40 -9.10 -18.63
C ALA A 252 -3.73 -8.22 -19.71
N ALA A 253 -4.48 -7.55 -20.60
CA ALA A 253 -3.88 -6.77 -21.69
C ALA A 253 -2.74 -5.82 -21.24
N PRO A 254 -2.87 -5.01 -20.16
CA PRO A 254 -1.76 -4.20 -19.67
C PRO A 254 -0.57 -5.02 -19.14
N ALA A 255 -0.84 -6.18 -18.53
CA ALA A 255 0.21 -7.07 -18.06
C ALA A 255 0.94 -7.77 -19.19
N ALA A 256 0.23 -8.17 -20.26
CA ALA A 256 0.81 -8.72 -21.47
C ALA A 256 1.75 -7.71 -22.15
N MET A 257 1.31 -6.46 -22.31
CA MET A 257 2.17 -5.37 -22.82
C MET A 257 3.48 -5.23 -22.02
N LEU A 258 3.40 -5.34 -20.69
CA LEU A 258 4.60 -5.26 -19.85
C LEU A 258 5.55 -6.44 -20.09
N LEU A 259 5.02 -7.63 -20.38
CA LEU A 259 5.82 -8.82 -20.68
C LEU A 259 6.60 -8.70 -21.98
N ASP A 260 6.17 -7.89 -22.94
CA ASP A 260 6.86 -7.63 -24.18
C ASP A 260 8.18 -6.86 -23.99
N ILE A 261 8.34 -6.19 -22.87
CA ILE A 261 9.56 -5.42 -22.59
C ILE A 261 10.66 -6.36 -22.08
N LYS A 262 11.84 -6.35 -22.74
CA LYS A 262 12.99 -7.11 -22.28
C LYS A 262 13.40 -6.69 -20.84
N GLY A 263 13.56 -7.66 -19.96
CA GLY A 263 13.91 -7.43 -18.53
C GLY A 263 12.70 -7.31 -17.60
N ILE A 264 11.46 -7.29 -18.12
CA ILE A 264 10.27 -7.45 -17.31
C ILE A 264 9.80 -8.91 -17.43
N GLY A 265 9.84 -9.62 -16.30
CA GLY A 265 9.35 -10.99 -16.19
C GLY A 265 7.94 -11.05 -15.60
N PRO A 266 7.34 -12.25 -15.49
CA PRO A 266 5.98 -12.45 -15.00
C PRO A 266 5.74 -11.83 -13.62
N GLU A 267 6.70 -11.95 -12.70
CA GLU A 267 6.61 -11.36 -11.36
C GLU A 267 6.44 -9.83 -11.38
N PHE A 268 7.31 -9.14 -12.14
CA PHE A 268 7.22 -7.68 -12.22
C PHE A 268 5.95 -7.23 -12.95
N ALA A 269 5.57 -7.91 -14.03
CA ALA A 269 4.35 -7.61 -14.77
C ALA A 269 3.11 -7.77 -13.88
N ALA A 270 3.02 -8.88 -13.14
CA ALA A 270 1.92 -9.15 -12.24
C ALA A 270 1.80 -8.13 -11.10
N ILE A 271 2.92 -7.78 -10.45
CA ILE A 271 2.92 -6.79 -9.36
C ILE A 271 2.59 -5.40 -9.89
N LEU A 272 3.21 -4.97 -10.99
CA LEU A 272 2.94 -3.66 -11.59
C LEU A 272 1.46 -3.52 -11.96
N TRP A 273 0.88 -4.56 -12.55
CA TRP A 273 -0.52 -4.58 -12.91
C TRP A 273 -1.43 -4.62 -11.68
N SER A 274 -1.26 -5.60 -10.80
CA SER A 274 -2.17 -5.83 -9.67
C SER A 274 -2.07 -4.78 -8.55
N GLU A 275 -0.91 -4.16 -8.35
CA GLU A 275 -0.70 -3.17 -7.29
C GLU A 275 -0.81 -1.72 -7.78
N GLY A 276 -0.78 -1.45 -9.09
CA GLY A 276 -0.75 -0.07 -9.58
C GLY A 276 -1.46 0.20 -10.89
N LEU A 277 -1.03 -0.46 -11.97
CA LEU A 277 -1.42 -0.08 -13.33
C LEU A 277 -2.85 -0.51 -13.75
N PHE A 278 -3.57 -1.23 -12.89
CA PHE A 278 -5.01 -1.48 -13.05
C PHE A 278 -5.86 -0.23 -12.77
N ARG A 279 -5.29 0.77 -12.08
CA ARG A 279 -5.98 1.99 -11.69
C ARG A 279 -5.94 3.03 -12.79
N HIS A 280 -7.01 3.81 -12.88
CA HIS A 280 -7.02 5.03 -13.66
C HIS A 280 -6.31 6.15 -12.89
N PHE A 281 -5.40 6.85 -13.57
CA PHE A 281 -4.73 8.04 -13.05
C PHE A 281 -4.84 9.17 -14.08
N ASP A 282 -5.19 10.36 -13.64
CA ASP A 282 -5.35 11.51 -14.53
C ASP A 282 -4.02 12.08 -14.99
N ASN A 283 -2.97 11.92 -14.18
CA ASN A 283 -1.68 12.51 -14.48
C ASN A 283 -0.50 11.79 -13.79
N ARG A 284 0.71 12.08 -14.27
CA ARG A 284 1.97 11.51 -13.77
C ARG A 284 2.24 11.77 -12.28
N ARG A 285 1.68 12.85 -11.70
CA ARG A 285 1.88 13.17 -10.27
C ARG A 285 1.10 12.19 -9.39
N GLN A 286 -0.15 11.87 -9.77
CA GLN A 286 -0.95 10.88 -9.07
C GLN A 286 -0.29 9.49 -9.11
N VAL A 287 0.23 9.05 -10.25
CA VAL A 287 0.96 7.79 -10.40
C VAL A 287 2.15 7.73 -9.44
N ALA A 288 2.97 8.79 -9.41
CA ALA A 288 4.15 8.86 -8.55
C ALA A 288 3.79 8.91 -7.06
N SER A 289 2.74 9.65 -6.68
CA SER A 289 2.24 9.74 -5.31
C SER A 289 1.70 8.40 -4.82
N TYR A 290 0.91 7.72 -5.65
CA TYR A 290 0.37 6.40 -5.32
C TYR A 290 1.46 5.36 -5.02
N ALA A 291 2.59 5.41 -5.72
CA ALA A 291 3.75 4.56 -5.43
C ALA A 291 4.62 5.07 -4.26
N GLY A 292 4.31 6.23 -3.69
CA GLY A 292 5.14 6.88 -2.68
C GLY A 292 6.52 7.31 -3.20
N LEU A 293 6.61 7.60 -4.50
CA LEU A 293 7.82 8.06 -5.21
C LEU A 293 7.78 9.55 -5.55
N ALA A 294 6.76 10.29 -5.08
CA ALA A 294 6.71 11.74 -5.23
C ALA A 294 7.85 12.41 -4.46
N PRO A 295 8.55 13.40 -5.05
CA PRO A 295 9.57 14.15 -4.35
C PRO A 295 8.96 14.98 -3.23
N THR A 296 9.72 15.17 -2.15
CA THR A 296 9.32 15.98 -1.00
C THR A 296 10.29 17.16 -0.85
N PRO A 297 10.12 18.22 -1.64
CA PRO A 297 10.94 19.40 -1.51
C PRO A 297 10.64 20.08 -0.16
N TRP A 298 11.69 20.56 0.49
CA TRP A 298 11.60 21.45 1.64
C TRP A 298 12.04 22.84 1.16
N GLN A 299 11.07 23.69 0.96
CA GLN A 299 11.31 25.09 0.52
C GLN A 299 10.74 26.02 1.60
N SER A 300 11.61 26.78 2.25
CA SER A 300 11.25 27.77 3.26
C SER A 300 12.27 28.92 3.24
N GLY A 301 11.85 30.08 2.78
CA GLY A 301 12.75 31.24 2.62
C GLY A 301 13.91 30.94 1.68
N SER A 302 15.14 31.09 2.16
CA SER A 302 16.37 30.80 1.40
C SER A 302 16.75 29.31 1.39
N VAL A 303 16.02 28.42 2.11
CA VAL A 303 16.33 27.00 2.17
C VAL A 303 15.56 26.25 1.07
N ASP A 304 16.30 25.71 0.10
CA ASP A 304 15.78 24.77 -0.89
C ASP A 304 16.50 23.42 -0.74
N ARG A 305 15.81 22.44 -0.15
CA ARG A 305 16.38 21.12 0.14
C ARG A 305 15.43 20.01 -0.29
N GLU A 306 15.91 19.07 -1.10
CA GLU A 306 15.19 17.83 -1.37
C GLU A 306 15.34 16.86 -0.17
N GLN A 307 14.20 16.39 0.37
CA GLN A 307 14.16 15.39 1.47
C GLN A 307 14.03 13.94 0.97
N GLY A 308 14.07 13.74 -0.35
CA GLY A 308 13.88 12.45 -1.00
C GLY A 308 12.45 12.22 -1.47
N VAL A 309 11.89 11.04 -1.24
CA VAL A 309 10.52 10.68 -1.68
C VAL A 309 9.58 10.55 -0.50
N SER A 310 8.30 10.79 -0.73
CA SER A 310 7.26 10.86 0.31
C SER A 310 7.13 9.58 1.13
N LYS A 311 7.39 8.41 0.53
CA LYS A 311 7.16 7.07 1.09
C LYS A 311 5.69 6.78 1.48
N ALA A 312 4.83 7.78 1.46
CA ALA A 312 3.38 7.60 1.52
C ALA A 312 2.89 6.89 0.24
N GLY A 313 1.91 6.03 0.35
CA GLY A 313 1.39 5.24 -0.77
C GLY A 313 1.84 3.78 -0.75
N ASN A 314 1.70 3.07 -1.89
CA ASN A 314 1.91 1.63 -1.95
C ASN A 314 3.39 1.21 -1.81
N PRO A 315 3.82 0.62 -0.66
CA PRO A 315 5.21 0.27 -0.43
C PRO A 315 5.67 -0.94 -1.26
N ARG A 316 4.73 -1.81 -1.68
CA ARG A 316 5.06 -2.97 -2.53
C ARG A 316 5.42 -2.49 -3.93
N LEU A 317 4.58 -1.65 -4.52
CA LEU A 317 4.84 -1.06 -5.83
C LEU A 317 6.16 -0.28 -5.84
N ARG A 318 6.41 0.54 -4.81
CA ARG A 318 7.67 1.28 -4.66
C ARG A 318 8.89 0.38 -4.62
N THR A 319 8.88 -0.66 -3.78
CA THR A 319 9.99 -1.59 -3.65
C THR A 319 10.25 -2.33 -4.96
N THR A 320 9.19 -2.82 -5.59
CA THR A 320 9.25 -3.51 -6.89
C THR A 320 9.83 -2.62 -7.98
N LEU A 321 9.42 -1.35 -8.03
CA LEU A 321 9.95 -0.39 -9.00
C LEU A 321 11.41 -0.06 -8.79
N ILE A 322 11.88 0.01 -7.55
CA ILE A 322 13.31 0.22 -7.25
C ILE A 322 14.13 -1.01 -7.70
N GLN A 323 13.63 -2.22 -7.47
CA GLN A 323 14.26 -3.46 -7.96
C GLN A 323 14.26 -3.51 -9.50
N LEU A 324 13.12 -3.19 -10.12
CA LEU A 324 12.99 -3.15 -11.57
C LEU A 324 13.92 -2.10 -12.19
N ALA A 325 14.13 -0.95 -11.53
CA ALA A 325 15.06 0.08 -12.01
C ALA A 325 16.50 -0.44 -12.10
N TRP A 326 16.95 -1.27 -11.15
CA TRP A 326 18.26 -1.92 -11.25
C TRP A 326 18.33 -2.94 -12.40
N LEU A 327 17.27 -3.74 -12.58
CA LEU A 327 17.19 -4.67 -13.72
C LEU A 327 17.08 -3.94 -15.05
N TRP A 328 16.40 -2.81 -15.08
CA TRP A 328 16.31 -1.93 -16.25
C TRP A 328 17.69 -1.51 -16.74
N LEU A 329 18.55 -1.05 -15.86
CA LEU A 329 19.93 -0.70 -16.20
C LEU A 329 20.73 -1.88 -16.74
N ARG A 330 20.42 -3.10 -16.31
CA ARG A 330 21.09 -4.33 -16.78
C ARG A 330 20.62 -4.75 -18.17
N HIS A 331 19.31 -4.67 -18.42
CA HIS A 331 18.69 -5.23 -19.65
C HIS A 331 18.40 -4.20 -20.72
N GLN A 332 18.33 -2.91 -20.36
CA GLN A 332 17.89 -1.79 -21.21
C GLN A 332 18.93 -0.67 -21.28
N ARG A 333 20.19 -1.04 -21.47
CA ARG A 333 21.35 -0.13 -21.40
C ARG A 333 21.27 1.07 -22.34
N GLN A 334 20.66 0.88 -23.52
CA GLN A 334 20.56 1.91 -24.56
C GLN A 334 19.28 2.76 -24.46
N SER A 335 18.41 2.46 -23.50
CA SER A 335 17.20 3.25 -23.31
C SER A 335 17.50 4.66 -22.81
N ALA A 336 16.72 5.65 -23.22
CA ALA A 336 16.86 7.04 -22.76
C ALA A 336 16.87 7.17 -21.25
N LEU A 337 16.14 6.30 -20.54
CA LEU A 337 16.12 6.27 -19.07
C LEU A 337 17.45 5.76 -18.47
N ALA A 338 18.08 4.76 -19.08
CA ALA A 338 19.37 4.25 -18.62
C ALA A 338 20.48 5.28 -18.87
N LEU A 339 20.51 5.86 -20.07
CA LEU A 339 21.48 6.92 -20.42
C LEU A 339 21.33 8.15 -19.50
N TRP A 340 20.09 8.55 -19.21
CA TRP A 340 19.83 9.63 -18.23
C TRP A 340 20.39 9.30 -16.84
N PHE A 341 20.24 8.05 -16.39
CA PHE A 341 20.77 7.61 -15.09
C PHE A 341 22.30 7.68 -15.05
N GLU A 342 22.96 7.14 -16.06
CA GLU A 342 24.41 7.10 -16.16
C GLU A 342 25.02 8.50 -16.19
N GLU A 343 24.44 9.39 -17.00
CA GLU A 343 24.87 10.78 -17.06
C GLU A 343 24.75 11.49 -15.73
N ARG A 344 23.58 11.33 -15.03
CA ARG A 344 23.35 11.96 -13.74
C ARG A 344 24.28 11.44 -12.66
N VAL A 345 24.58 10.15 -12.64
CA VAL A 345 25.53 9.54 -11.69
C VAL A 345 26.94 10.03 -11.98
N ARG A 346 27.36 10.10 -13.25
CA ARG A 346 28.68 10.59 -13.67
C ARG A 346 28.89 12.05 -13.26
N ARG A 347 27.93 12.94 -13.51
CA ARG A 347 28.00 14.35 -13.13
C ARG A 347 28.19 14.58 -11.62
N ASN A 348 27.73 13.65 -10.80
CA ASN A 348 27.85 13.72 -9.34
C ASN A 348 28.98 12.84 -8.77
N GLY A 349 29.94 12.40 -9.59
CA GLY A 349 31.06 11.58 -9.15
C GLY A 349 30.68 10.27 -8.47
N GLY A 350 29.54 9.67 -8.83
CA GLY A 350 29.03 8.41 -8.28
C GLY A 350 28.32 8.49 -6.91
N ARG A 351 28.45 9.61 -6.20
CA ARG A 351 27.97 9.75 -4.81
C ARG A 351 26.45 9.60 -4.66
N LEU A 352 25.67 10.00 -5.67
CA LEU A 352 24.20 9.99 -5.63
C LEU A 352 23.55 8.74 -6.27
N LYS A 353 24.31 7.67 -6.52
CA LYS A 353 23.82 6.48 -7.21
C LYS A 353 22.54 5.91 -6.58
N LYS A 354 22.50 5.79 -5.24
CA LYS A 354 21.33 5.28 -4.49
C LYS A 354 20.11 6.22 -4.56
N THR A 355 20.31 7.52 -4.59
CA THR A 355 19.22 8.49 -4.75
C THR A 355 18.72 8.52 -6.19
N THR A 356 19.65 8.46 -7.15
CA THR A 356 19.33 8.49 -8.59
C THR A 356 18.53 7.24 -9.01
N ILE A 357 18.78 6.06 -8.40
CA ILE A 357 17.98 4.87 -8.72
C ILE A 357 16.51 5.02 -8.31
N VAL A 358 16.21 5.70 -7.20
CA VAL A 358 14.85 5.99 -6.77
C VAL A 358 14.17 6.97 -7.75
N ALA A 359 14.92 7.96 -8.23
CA ALA A 359 14.42 8.87 -9.26
C ALA A 359 14.20 8.16 -10.60
N LEU A 360 15.06 7.20 -10.96
CA LEU A 360 14.85 6.33 -12.13
C LEU A 360 13.58 5.47 -11.96
N ALA A 361 13.38 4.86 -10.79
CA ALA A 361 12.18 4.08 -10.49
C ALA A 361 10.89 4.90 -10.70
N ARG A 362 10.87 6.17 -10.29
CA ARG A 362 9.75 7.08 -10.55
C ARG A 362 9.56 7.36 -12.03
N LYS A 363 10.65 7.66 -12.76
CA LYS A 363 10.57 7.91 -14.22
C LYS A 363 10.09 6.67 -14.95
N LEU A 364 10.61 5.50 -14.58
CA LEU A 364 10.23 4.22 -15.15
C LEU A 364 8.74 3.91 -14.90
N LEU A 365 8.23 4.13 -13.69
CA LEU A 365 6.80 3.97 -13.40
C LEU A 365 5.93 4.83 -14.32
N VAL A 366 6.26 6.10 -14.46
CA VAL A 366 5.51 7.02 -15.33
C VAL A 366 5.58 6.59 -16.81
N ALA A 367 6.74 6.11 -17.25
CA ALA A 367 6.93 5.64 -18.61
C ALA A 367 6.14 4.34 -18.87
N LEU A 368 6.17 3.38 -17.95
CA LEU A 368 5.40 2.15 -18.04
C LEU A 368 3.88 2.42 -17.98
N TRP A 369 3.44 3.36 -17.15
CA TRP A 369 2.06 3.79 -17.12
C TRP A 369 1.63 4.36 -18.48
N LYS A 370 2.41 5.26 -19.09
CA LYS A 370 2.13 5.78 -20.44
C LYS A 370 2.12 4.68 -21.51
N TYR A 371 3.01 3.71 -21.37
CA TYR A 371 3.06 2.58 -22.28
C TYR A 371 1.78 1.75 -22.25
N VAL A 372 1.30 1.36 -21.07
CA VAL A 372 0.10 0.53 -20.94
C VAL A 372 -1.21 1.29 -21.18
N THR A 373 -1.23 2.63 -21.01
CA THR A 373 -2.44 3.44 -21.18
C THR A 373 -2.56 4.09 -22.56
N ALA A 374 -1.45 4.39 -23.21
CA ALA A 374 -1.41 5.13 -24.48
C ALA A 374 -0.49 4.49 -25.53
N GLY A 375 0.05 3.31 -25.30
CA GLY A 375 0.96 2.62 -26.23
C GLY A 375 2.30 3.30 -26.47
N VAL A 376 2.68 4.31 -25.66
CA VAL A 376 3.90 5.08 -25.84
C VAL A 376 5.12 4.26 -25.42
N VAL A 377 5.85 3.72 -26.38
CA VAL A 377 7.07 2.95 -26.14
C VAL A 377 8.16 3.83 -25.52
N ILE A 378 8.89 3.28 -24.56
CA ILE A 378 10.03 3.98 -23.95
C ILE A 378 11.15 4.07 -24.98
N GLU A 379 11.63 5.28 -25.24
CA GLU A 379 12.69 5.54 -26.22
C GLU A 379 13.94 4.68 -25.96
N GLY A 380 14.39 3.98 -27.01
CA GLY A 380 15.53 3.06 -26.95
C GLY A 380 15.30 1.77 -26.13
N ALA A 381 14.06 1.49 -25.73
CA ALA A 381 13.76 0.23 -25.06
C ALA A 381 13.73 -0.95 -26.05
N VAL A 382 14.34 -2.04 -25.64
CA VAL A 382 14.37 -3.29 -26.40
C VAL A 382 13.14 -4.11 -26.01
N MET A 383 12.33 -4.46 -27.02
CA MET A 383 11.20 -5.36 -26.86
C MET A 383 11.66 -6.82 -27.03
N LYS A 384 10.97 -7.76 -26.39
CA LYS A 384 11.18 -9.19 -26.70
C LYS A 384 10.69 -9.43 -28.11
N ARG A 385 11.46 -10.17 -28.90
CA ARG A 385 10.97 -10.64 -30.18
C ARG A 385 9.85 -11.65 -29.90
N THR A 386 8.67 -11.38 -30.43
CA THR A 386 7.60 -12.37 -30.59
C THR A 386 8.11 -13.53 -31.43
#